data_52296adacfe955d824bf3adc3f4b5e44
#
_entry.id   52296adacfe955d824bf3adc3f4b5e44
#
_cell.length_a   1.000
_cell.length_b   1.000
_cell.length_c   1.000
_cell.angle_alpha   90.00
_cell.angle_beta   90.00
_cell.angle_gamma   90.00
#
_symmetry.space_group_name_H-M   'P 1'
#
loop_
_entity.id
_entity.type
_entity.pdbx_description
1 polymer ?
#
loop_
_entity_poly.entity_id
_entity_poly.type
_entity_poly.pdbx_seq_one_letter_code
_entity_poly.pdbx_strand_id
1 'polypeptide(L)'
;MTANGIAIESERIQIRPDRRAFGKAVLAGILAGPAAMSSIAQAAKEQLTPGRSGAGDRGMKLALMLRPENQSTWVLAHQIGVNHAIVPLSGILDKITRDEYLSTLTKIKATYEASGLTIAGVESHPVAAEKIKLGLPGRDEEMANYRAVIEALGKIGIPMCCYNFMAGIGWYRTKVDIPERGGALVSEFDNRVAEEQGLTQWGRISEEKIWDNLTYFLERIIPVAEKAGVKMALHPDDPPLSPLRGIGRILISAEAFRRVLNIVPSPVNGIAFCQANFQLMGEDIKSLAREFGGQGRIFFVHLRDVTGTRERFRETFHDNGPTDLAEMLKLYHEVGFRGPIRPDHAPTLAGESNERPGYAMQGKVFAIGYMKGIAQALKIPLM
;
A
#
# COMPACT_ATOMS: atom_id res chain seq x y z
N MET A 1 -17.01 -23.63 -66.97
CA MET A 1 -17.49 -22.26 -66.89
C MET A 1 -16.83 -21.63 -65.67
N THR A 2 -16.04 -20.62 -65.91
CA THR A 2 -14.97 -19.98 -65.20
C THR A 2 -15.41 -19.34 -63.90
N ALA A 3 -14.68 -19.66 -62.80
CA ALA A 3 -14.70 -18.92 -61.52
C ALA A 3 -13.57 -17.88 -61.53
N ASN A 4 -13.93 -16.60 -61.41
CA ASN A 4 -12.96 -15.50 -61.19
C ASN A 4 -12.62 -15.40 -59.70
N GLY A 5 -11.39 -15.69 -59.35
CA GLY A 5 -10.83 -15.39 -58.01
C GLY A 5 -10.25 -13.97 -57.99
N ILE A 6 -10.66 -13.18 -57.01
CA ILE A 6 -10.05 -11.87 -56.68
C ILE A 6 -8.94 -12.16 -55.67
N ALA A 7 -7.69 -11.93 -56.10
CA ALA A 7 -6.53 -11.95 -55.19
C ALA A 7 -6.45 -10.62 -54.46
N ILE A 8 -6.49 -10.68 -53.11
CA ILE A 8 -6.16 -9.54 -52.25
C ILE A 8 -4.67 -9.66 -51.88
N GLU A 9 -3.85 -8.79 -52.45
CA GLU A 9 -2.45 -8.59 -52.07
C GLU A 9 -2.37 -7.99 -50.65
N SER A 10 -1.86 -8.77 -49.70
CA SER A 10 -1.55 -8.28 -48.37
C SER A 10 -0.17 -7.66 -48.38
N GLU A 11 -0.08 -6.34 -48.42
CA GLU A 11 1.15 -5.61 -48.09
C GLU A 11 1.57 -5.87 -46.65
N ARG A 12 2.61 -6.65 -46.45
CA ARG A 12 3.29 -6.81 -45.16
C ARG A 12 4.16 -5.58 -44.92
N ILE A 13 3.68 -4.66 -44.11
CA ILE A 13 4.53 -3.62 -43.52
C ILE A 13 5.49 -4.29 -42.53
N GLN A 14 6.74 -4.52 -42.99
CA GLN A 14 7.82 -4.93 -42.11
C GLN A 14 8.37 -3.72 -41.34
N ILE A 15 7.83 -3.48 -40.15
CA ILE A 15 8.48 -2.57 -39.20
C ILE A 15 9.60 -3.37 -38.53
N ARG A 16 10.84 -3.19 -38.98
CA ARG A 16 12.03 -3.65 -38.27
C ARG A 16 12.38 -2.59 -37.23
N PRO A 17 12.23 -2.85 -35.90
CA PRO A 17 12.76 -1.91 -34.92
C PRO A 17 14.28 -1.98 -34.96
N ASP A 18 14.91 -0.82 -35.20
CA ASP A 18 16.36 -0.70 -35.09
C ASP A 18 16.78 -0.85 -33.62
N ARG A 19 17.19 -2.08 -33.26
CA ARG A 19 17.67 -2.44 -31.92
C ARG A 19 18.86 -1.57 -31.45
N ARG A 20 19.61 -0.95 -32.36
CA ARG A 20 20.73 -0.06 -32.03
C ARG A 20 20.27 1.34 -31.64
N ALA A 21 19.18 1.84 -32.22
CA ALA A 21 18.60 3.11 -31.83
C ALA A 21 17.93 3.03 -30.44
N PHE A 22 17.24 1.93 -30.14
CA PHE A 22 16.64 1.70 -28.82
C PHE A 22 17.71 1.55 -27.73
N GLY A 23 18.80 0.80 -27.98
CA GLY A 23 19.90 0.66 -27.02
C GLY A 23 20.64 1.96 -26.73
N LYS A 24 20.79 2.85 -27.73
CA LYS A 24 21.40 4.18 -27.54
C LYS A 24 20.52 5.14 -26.75
N ALA A 25 19.20 5.08 -26.92
CA ALA A 25 18.26 5.89 -26.15
C ALA A 25 18.22 5.46 -24.66
N VAL A 26 18.30 4.17 -24.37
CA VAL A 26 18.37 3.65 -22.99
C VAL A 26 19.70 4.01 -22.33
N LEU A 27 20.84 3.93 -23.07
CA LEU A 27 22.15 4.30 -22.51
C LEU A 27 22.28 5.83 -22.28
N ALA A 28 21.66 6.66 -23.11
CA ALA A 28 21.63 8.11 -22.94
C ALA A 28 20.80 8.53 -21.73
N GLY A 29 19.74 7.78 -21.38
CA GLY A 29 18.93 8.01 -20.17
C GLY A 29 19.68 7.69 -18.86
N ILE A 30 20.64 6.76 -18.89
CA ILE A 30 21.42 6.40 -17.70
C ILE A 30 22.55 7.40 -17.41
N LEU A 31 23.01 8.14 -18.43
CA LEU A 31 24.06 9.16 -18.30
C LEU A 31 23.55 10.60 -18.17
N ALA A 32 22.25 10.81 -18.24
CA ALA A 32 21.64 12.11 -18.05
C ALA A 32 21.54 12.43 -16.54
N GLY A 33 22.39 13.33 -16.08
CA GLY A 33 22.39 13.82 -14.70
C GLY A 33 21.08 14.55 -14.33
N PRO A 34 21.00 15.09 -13.08
CA PRO A 34 19.79 15.70 -12.52
C PRO A 34 19.05 16.72 -13.38
N ALA A 35 19.74 17.36 -14.31
CA ALA A 35 19.16 18.36 -15.24
C ALA A 35 18.22 17.77 -16.29
N ALA A 36 18.46 16.54 -16.79
CA ALA A 36 17.58 15.91 -17.76
C ALA A 36 16.31 15.34 -17.10
N MET A 37 16.38 14.94 -15.84
CA MET A 37 15.22 14.54 -15.04
C MET A 37 14.33 15.76 -14.73
N SER A 38 14.92 16.94 -14.54
CA SER A 38 14.20 18.21 -14.38
C SER A 38 13.39 18.58 -15.62
N SER A 39 13.94 18.37 -16.82
CA SER A 39 13.23 18.69 -18.08
C SER A 39 12.08 17.73 -18.38
N ILE A 40 12.20 16.43 -18.02
CA ILE A 40 11.11 15.46 -18.15
C ILE A 40 9.99 15.75 -17.14
N ALA A 41 10.36 16.10 -15.90
CA ALA A 41 9.40 16.53 -14.89
C ALA A 41 8.72 17.87 -15.25
N GLN A 42 9.45 18.77 -15.91
CA GLN A 42 8.93 20.05 -16.40
C GLN A 42 7.97 19.84 -17.58
N ALA A 43 8.32 18.99 -18.54
CA ALA A 43 7.45 18.64 -19.66
C ALA A 43 6.19 17.89 -19.20
N ALA A 44 6.29 17.03 -18.18
CA ALA A 44 5.14 16.40 -17.55
C ALA A 44 4.25 17.44 -16.84
N LYS A 45 4.82 18.46 -16.22
CA LYS A 45 4.08 19.57 -15.59
C LYS A 45 3.33 20.44 -16.61
N GLU A 46 3.92 20.69 -17.77
CA GLU A 46 3.32 21.53 -18.82
C GLU A 46 2.25 20.81 -19.65
N GLN A 47 2.31 19.48 -19.73
CA GLN A 47 1.30 18.67 -20.42
C GLN A 47 0.16 18.19 -19.51
N LEU A 48 0.27 18.36 -18.21
CA LEU A 48 -0.85 18.23 -17.27
C LEU A 48 -1.72 19.50 -17.39
N THR A 49 -2.56 19.58 -18.44
CA THR A 49 -3.74 20.42 -18.34
C THR A 49 -4.46 20.01 -17.06
N PRO A 50 -4.72 20.97 -16.13
CA PRO A 50 -5.50 20.65 -14.93
C PRO A 50 -6.85 20.17 -15.41
N GLY A 51 -7.10 18.86 -15.35
CA GLY A 51 -8.44 18.34 -15.50
C GLY A 51 -9.27 19.03 -14.43
N ARG A 52 -10.06 20.06 -14.85
CA ARG A 52 -11.05 20.79 -14.06
C ARG A 52 -10.87 20.68 -12.53
N SER A 53 -9.87 21.35 -11.98
CA SER A 53 -9.77 21.63 -10.54
C SER A 53 -10.81 22.68 -10.17
N GLY A 54 -12.06 22.22 -9.99
CA GLY A 54 -13.18 23.05 -9.61
C GLY A 54 -14.09 22.44 -8.54
N ALA A 55 -13.70 21.29 -7.99
CA ALA A 55 -14.39 20.67 -6.87
C ALA A 55 -13.36 20.34 -5.79
N GLY A 56 -13.15 21.23 -4.84
CA GLY A 56 -12.25 21.03 -3.73
C GLY A 56 -12.50 19.67 -3.05
N ASP A 57 -11.40 18.96 -2.76
CA ASP A 57 -11.22 17.74 -1.90
C ASP A 57 -12.43 16.77 -1.81
N ARG A 58 -13.07 16.45 -2.93
CA ARG A 58 -14.28 15.62 -2.98
C ARG A 58 -14.02 14.18 -3.40
N GLY A 59 -12.81 13.84 -3.82
CA GLY A 59 -12.43 12.53 -4.32
C GLY A 59 -11.62 11.69 -3.34
N MET A 60 -11.63 10.37 -3.52
CA MET A 60 -10.65 9.49 -2.91
C MET A 60 -9.29 9.72 -3.57
N LYS A 61 -8.21 9.68 -2.78
CA LYS A 61 -6.85 9.92 -3.25
C LYS A 61 -6.25 8.63 -3.80
N LEU A 62 -6.27 8.49 -5.14
CA LEU A 62 -5.64 7.33 -5.78
C LEU A 62 -4.13 7.40 -5.57
N ALA A 63 -3.57 6.38 -4.90
CA ALA A 63 -2.20 6.41 -4.45
C ALA A 63 -1.42 5.16 -4.87
N LEU A 64 -0.11 5.28 -4.90
CA LEU A 64 0.84 4.17 -5.02
C LEU A 64 1.87 4.24 -3.89
N MET A 65 2.37 3.07 -3.49
CA MET A 65 3.56 3.01 -2.65
C MET A 65 4.78 3.36 -3.53
N LEU A 66 5.36 4.52 -3.28
CA LEU A 66 6.50 5.05 -4.03
C LEU A 66 7.67 5.25 -3.07
N ARG A 67 8.77 4.54 -3.32
CA ARG A 67 9.98 4.60 -2.48
C ARG A 67 10.83 5.80 -2.85
N PRO A 68 11.49 6.48 -1.87
CA PRO A 68 12.37 7.62 -2.13
C PRO A 68 13.51 7.32 -3.09
N GLU A 69 14.05 6.09 -3.02
CA GLU A 69 15.19 5.64 -3.81
C GLU A 69 14.82 5.20 -5.25
N ASN A 70 13.54 5.02 -5.59
CA ASN A 70 13.11 4.52 -6.90
C ASN A 70 12.30 5.54 -7.68
N GLN A 71 12.95 6.60 -8.13
CA GLN A 71 12.31 7.71 -8.85
C GLN A 71 11.78 7.31 -10.23
N SER A 72 12.25 6.22 -10.86
CA SER A 72 11.70 5.74 -12.12
C SER A 72 10.22 5.34 -12.00
N THR A 73 9.82 4.83 -10.84
CA THR A 73 8.41 4.52 -10.56
C THR A 73 7.54 5.77 -10.38
N TRP A 74 8.14 6.91 -10.04
CA TRP A 74 7.42 8.18 -9.92
C TRP A 74 6.99 8.72 -11.28
N VAL A 75 7.87 8.62 -12.28
CA VAL A 75 7.54 8.96 -13.66
C VAL A 75 6.36 8.11 -14.15
N LEU A 76 6.43 6.79 -13.90
CA LEU A 76 5.34 5.88 -14.27
C LEU A 76 4.03 6.23 -13.54
N ALA A 77 4.07 6.59 -12.25
CA ALA A 77 2.90 7.03 -11.50
C ALA A 77 2.23 8.23 -12.19
N HIS A 78 2.99 9.26 -12.58
CA HIS A 78 2.47 10.40 -13.33
C HIS A 78 1.85 10.00 -14.67
N GLN A 79 2.52 9.14 -15.45
CA GLN A 79 2.03 8.66 -16.75
C GLN A 79 0.67 7.96 -16.66
N ILE A 80 0.39 7.28 -15.56
CA ILE A 80 -0.91 6.64 -15.31
C ILE A 80 -1.87 7.52 -14.51
N GLY A 81 -1.49 8.79 -14.24
CA GLY A 81 -2.34 9.78 -13.58
C GLY A 81 -2.51 9.57 -12.08
N VAL A 82 -1.46 9.09 -11.40
CA VAL A 82 -1.40 8.98 -9.93
C VAL A 82 -0.44 10.03 -9.39
N ASN A 83 -0.96 10.94 -8.56
CA ASN A 83 -0.20 12.06 -7.99
C ASN A 83 -0.06 11.96 -6.46
N HIS A 84 -0.58 10.91 -5.83
CA HIS A 84 -0.46 10.70 -4.41
C HIS A 84 0.48 9.53 -4.11
N ALA A 85 1.44 9.78 -3.22
CA ALA A 85 2.41 8.78 -2.77
C ALA A 85 2.09 8.30 -1.37
N ILE A 86 2.20 7.00 -1.15
CA ILE A 86 2.37 6.38 0.16
C ILE A 86 3.85 6.04 0.29
N VAL A 87 4.52 6.55 1.33
CA VAL A 87 5.97 6.48 1.45
C VAL A 87 6.37 5.50 2.55
N PRO A 88 7.07 4.40 2.22
CA PRO A 88 7.68 3.56 3.24
C PRO A 88 8.97 4.21 3.75
N LEU A 89 9.07 4.37 5.07
CA LEU A 89 10.22 5.01 5.74
C LEU A 89 11.12 4.02 6.49
N SER A 90 10.71 2.75 6.59
CA SER A 90 11.48 1.71 7.27
C SER A 90 12.90 1.60 6.69
N GLY A 91 13.90 1.53 7.58
CA GLY A 91 15.31 1.45 7.21
C GLY A 91 15.95 2.76 6.76
N ILE A 92 15.19 3.87 6.69
CA ILE A 92 15.72 5.22 6.45
C ILE A 92 15.99 5.91 7.78
N LEU A 93 14.96 6.07 8.60
CA LEU A 93 15.07 6.78 9.88
C LEU A 93 15.81 5.97 10.95
N ASP A 94 15.87 4.66 10.83
CA ASP A 94 16.64 3.79 11.75
C ASP A 94 18.16 4.00 11.65
N LYS A 95 18.64 4.71 10.62
CA LYS A 95 20.08 4.95 10.36
C LYS A 95 20.56 6.31 10.83
N ILE A 96 19.67 7.13 11.40
CA ILE A 96 19.94 8.49 11.82
C ILE A 96 19.45 8.70 13.25
N THR A 97 19.89 9.78 13.88
CA THR A 97 19.50 10.14 15.23
C THR A 97 18.14 10.84 15.25
N ARG A 98 17.50 10.86 16.42
CA ARG A 98 16.13 11.40 16.59
C ARG A 98 16.01 12.87 16.20
N ASP A 99 17.01 13.68 16.49
CA ASP A 99 17.08 15.10 16.15
C ASP A 99 17.20 15.38 14.66
N GLU A 100 17.62 14.39 13.87
CA GLU A 100 17.68 14.49 12.41
C GLU A 100 16.35 14.14 11.71
N TYR A 101 15.35 13.57 12.43
CA TYR A 101 14.10 13.11 11.82
C TYR A 101 13.37 14.22 11.08
N LEU A 102 13.16 15.37 11.71
CA LEU A 102 12.45 16.48 11.10
C LEU A 102 13.13 16.99 9.83
N SER A 103 14.44 17.20 9.87
CA SER A 103 15.20 17.69 8.71
C SER A 103 15.20 16.69 7.55
N THR A 104 15.34 15.39 7.86
CA THR A 104 15.33 14.32 6.87
C THR A 104 13.95 14.17 6.22
N LEU A 105 12.88 14.14 7.02
CA LEU A 105 11.52 14.06 6.52
C LEU A 105 11.13 15.30 5.70
N THR A 106 11.60 16.49 6.09
CA THR A 106 11.42 17.72 5.31
C THR A 106 12.07 17.60 3.93
N LYS A 107 13.29 17.08 3.84
CA LYS A 107 13.99 16.85 2.57
C LYS A 107 13.26 15.81 1.70
N ILE A 108 12.83 14.70 2.30
CA ILE A 108 12.04 13.68 1.60
C ILE A 108 10.79 14.31 1.02
N LYS A 109 9.99 15.02 1.83
CA LYS A 109 8.75 15.67 1.38
C LYS A 109 9.03 16.65 0.22
N ALA A 110 10.03 17.51 0.36
CA ALA A 110 10.40 18.46 -0.68
C ALA A 110 10.77 17.77 -2.01
N THR A 111 11.44 16.61 -1.96
CA THR A 111 11.78 15.83 -3.15
C THR A 111 10.53 15.31 -3.89
N TYR A 112 9.53 14.80 -3.15
CA TYR A 112 8.26 14.38 -3.75
C TYR A 112 7.50 15.55 -4.34
N GLU A 113 7.39 16.66 -3.62
CA GLU A 113 6.69 17.87 -4.08
C GLU A 113 7.36 18.48 -5.32
N ALA A 114 8.69 18.50 -5.38
CA ALA A 114 9.43 18.97 -6.55
C ALA A 114 9.16 18.10 -7.79
N SER A 115 8.87 16.82 -7.60
CA SER A 115 8.45 15.91 -8.69
C SER A 115 6.95 15.96 -9.00
N GLY A 116 6.16 16.79 -8.31
CA GLY A 116 4.70 16.90 -8.51
C GLY A 116 3.89 15.86 -7.74
N LEU A 117 4.49 15.12 -6.82
CA LEU A 117 3.81 14.13 -5.98
C LEU A 117 3.44 14.73 -4.63
N THR A 118 2.24 14.42 -4.15
CA THR A 118 1.81 14.73 -2.78
C THR A 118 1.93 13.48 -1.91
N ILE A 119 2.60 13.57 -0.76
CA ILE A 119 2.64 12.47 0.20
C ILE A 119 1.31 12.42 0.94
N ALA A 120 0.49 11.40 0.65
CA ALA A 120 -0.80 11.17 1.29
C ALA A 120 -0.67 10.46 2.65
N GLY A 121 0.47 9.86 2.92
CA GLY A 121 0.78 9.21 4.17
C GLY A 121 2.06 8.39 4.11
N VAL A 122 2.48 7.88 5.26
CA VAL A 122 3.54 6.89 5.38
C VAL A 122 2.94 5.53 5.69
N GLU A 123 3.63 4.45 5.26
CA GLU A 123 3.18 3.08 5.50
C GLU A 123 4.33 2.22 6.00
N SER A 124 3.98 1.22 6.80
CA SER A 124 4.88 0.44 7.65
C SER A 124 5.41 1.30 8.82
N HIS A 125 6.05 0.64 9.77
CA HIS A 125 6.65 1.39 10.88
C HIS A 125 7.73 2.34 10.33
N PRO A 126 7.64 3.64 10.61
CA PRO A 126 8.63 4.61 10.13
C PRO A 126 9.99 4.44 10.80
N VAL A 127 10.01 3.86 11.99
CA VAL A 127 11.19 3.47 12.79
C VAL A 127 10.96 2.10 13.41
N ALA A 128 12.01 1.48 13.95
CA ALA A 128 11.93 0.20 14.65
C ALA A 128 10.84 0.21 15.73
N ALA A 129 10.06 -0.85 15.78
CA ALA A 129 8.95 -1.04 16.72
C ALA A 129 8.86 -2.48 17.26
N GLU A 130 9.86 -3.30 17.00
CA GLU A 130 9.81 -4.72 17.36
C GLU A 130 9.85 -4.93 18.87
N LYS A 131 10.65 -4.13 19.59
CA LYS A 131 10.68 -4.19 21.06
C LYS A 131 9.37 -3.73 21.68
N ILE A 132 8.69 -2.75 21.06
CA ILE A 132 7.34 -2.32 21.47
C ILE A 132 6.38 -3.48 21.29
N LYS A 133 6.32 -4.10 20.10
CA LYS A 133 5.39 -5.18 19.77
C LYS A 133 5.60 -6.43 20.64
N LEU A 134 6.84 -6.76 20.94
CA LEU A 134 7.20 -7.94 21.75
C LEU A 134 7.27 -7.66 23.25
N GLY A 135 7.24 -6.37 23.67
CA GLY A 135 7.38 -5.98 25.07
C GLY A 135 8.77 -6.21 25.64
N LEU A 136 9.81 -6.02 24.82
CA LEU A 136 11.20 -6.27 25.18
C LEU A 136 11.87 -5.08 25.87
N PRO A 137 12.99 -5.29 26.61
CA PRO A 137 13.82 -4.19 27.11
C PRO A 137 14.24 -3.23 26.00
N GLY A 138 14.14 -1.93 26.26
CA GLY A 138 14.41 -0.88 25.27
C GLY A 138 13.19 -0.44 24.45
N ARG A 139 11.99 -0.96 24.74
CA ARG A 139 10.74 -0.53 24.09
C ARG A 139 10.42 0.95 24.33
N ASP A 140 10.86 1.51 25.48
CA ASP A 140 10.62 2.92 25.80
C ASP A 140 11.44 3.85 24.89
N GLU A 141 12.64 3.42 24.48
CA GLU A 141 13.45 4.15 23.50
C GLU A 141 12.84 4.09 22.10
N GLU A 142 12.38 2.91 21.66
CA GLU A 142 11.62 2.79 20.39
C GLU A 142 10.35 3.66 20.43
N MET A 143 9.65 3.71 21.57
CA MET A 143 8.48 4.56 21.75
C MET A 143 8.83 6.04 21.64
N ALA A 144 9.95 6.47 22.25
CA ALA A 144 10.40 7.85 22.17
C ALA A 144 10.75 8.23 20.72
N ASN A 145 11.41 7.33 19.97
CA ASN A 145 11.68 7.52 18.54
C ASN A 145 10.38 7.60 17.72
N TYR A 146 9.43 6.71 17.99
CA TYR A 146 8.15 6.69 17.28
C TYR A 146 7.37 7.99 17.49
N ARG A 147 7.29 8.49 18.74
CA ARG A 147 6.64 9.77 19.06
C ARG A 147 7.29 10.92 18.31
N ALA A 148 8.62 10.99 18.29
CA ALA A 148 9.35 12.05 17.58
C ALA A 148 9.07 12.05 16.08
N VAL A 149 8.92 10.86 15.46
CA VAL A 149 8.53 10.77 14.05
C VAL A 149 7.09 11.26 13.82
N ILE A 150 6.14 10.87 14.66
CA ILE A 150 4.74 11.34 14.52
C ILE A 150 4.67 12.87 14.68
N GLU A 151 5.38 13.44 15.64
CA GLU A 151 5.48 14.90 15.79
C GLU A 151 6.10 15.57 14.55
N ALA A 152 7.14 14.97 13.97
CA ALA A 152 7.78 15.49 12.77
C ALA A 152 6.85 15.40 11.54
N LEU A 153 6.10 14.30 11.37
CA LEU A 153 5.09 14.16 10.32
C LEU A 153 4.02 15.26 10.41
N GLY A 154 3.53 15.53 11.63
CA GLY A 154 2.57 16.61 11.85
C GLY A 154 3.14 17.99 11.50
N LYS A 155 4.36 18.30 11.94
CA LYS A 155 5.03 19.58 11.66
C LYS A 155 5.19 19.86 10.15
N ILE A 156 5.42 18.84 9.35
CA ILE A 156 5.55 18.98 7.89
C ILE A 156 4.27 18.72 7.11
N GLY A 157 3.14 18.44 7.81
CA GLY A 157 1.84 18.27 7.20
C GLY A 157 1.65 16.95 6.45
N ILE A 158 2.32 15.86 6.83
CA ILE A 158 2.02 14.51 6.37
C ILE A 158 0.88 13.95 7.24
N PRO A 159 -0.30 13.66 6.65
CA PRO A 159 -1.54 13.55 7.43
C PRO A 159 -1.78 12.17 8.06
N MET A 160 -1.01 11.13 7.69
CA MET A 160 -1.35 9.76 8.06
C MET A 160 -0.10 8.88 8.21
N CYS A 161 -0.13 8.00 9.22
CA CYS A 161 0.82 6.91 9.40
C CYS A 161 0.03 5.59 9.46
N CYS A 162 0.24 4.73 8.45
CA CYS A 162 -0.25 3.34 8.46
C CYS A 162 0.77 2.46 9.18
N TYR A 163 0.31 1.71 10.16
CA TYR A 163 1.14 0.81 10.96
C TYR A 163 0.44 -0.53 11.19
N ASN A 164 1.19 -1.54 11.61
CA ASN A 164 0.67 -2.85 11.96
C ASN A 164 1.18 -3.29 13.34
N PHE A 165 0.61 -4.36 13.89
CA PHE A 165 1.08 -4.92 15.15
C PHE A 165 1.51 -6.39 15.03
N MET A 166 2.01 -6.78 13.86
CA MET A 166 2.54 -8.11 13.54
C MET A 166 3.87 -8.32 14.26
N ALA A 167 3.81 -8.81 15.50
CA ALA A 167 4.98 -9.04 16.34
C ALA A 167 5.76 -10.29 15.91
N GLY A 168 7.07 -10.24 15.91
CA GLY A 168 7.96 -11.39 15.69
C GLY A 168 7.97 -11.97 14.27
N ILE A 169 6.86 -11.88 13.56
CA ILE A 169 6.71 -12.21 12.13
C ILE A 169 5.87 -11.12 11.49
N GLY A 170 6.39 -10.42 10.50
CA GLY A 170 5.66 -9.42 9.74
C GLY A 170 4.64 -10.04 8.76
N TRP A 171 4.47 -9.42 7.60
CA TRP A 171 3.79 -10.02 6.46
C TRP A 171 4.44 -11.36 6.11
N TYR A 172 3.63 -12.41 5.97
CA TYR A 172 4.16 -13.75 5.80
C TYR A 172 3.41 -14.53 4.71
N ARG A 173 4.18 -15.15 3.81
CA ARG A 173 3.70 -16.06 2.76
C ARG A 173 4.56 -17.32 2.74
N THR A 174 3.95 -18.45 2.41
CA THR A 174 4.64 -19.74 2.31
C THR A 174 5.25 -19.97 0.93
N LYS A 175 4.67 -19.35 -0.10
CA LYS A 175 5.20 -19.31 -1.47
C LYS A 175 4.96 -17.94 -2.10
N VAL A 176 5.79 -17.56 -3.06
CA VAL A 176 5.76 -16.23 -3.69
C VAL A 176 5.79 -16.26 -5.23
N ASP A 177 5.68 -17.42 -5.80
CA ASP A 177 5.85 -17.71 -7.24
C ASP A 177 4.78 -18.65 -7.78
N ILE A 178 3.56 -18.57 -7.24
CA ILE A 178 2.42 -19.38 -7.68
C ILE A 178 1.91 -18.85 -9.02
N PRO A 179 1.79 -19.70 -10.04
CA PRO A 179 1.21 -19.28 -11.32
C PRO A 179 -0.27 -18.90 -11.18
N GLU A 180 -0.62 -17.76 -11.74
CA GLU A 180 -1.96 -17.21 -11.88
C GLU A 180 -2.28 -17.03 -13.38
N ARG A 181 -3.36 -16.36 -13.73
CA ARG A 181 -3.81 -16.09 -15.11
C ARG A 181 -2.64 -15.73 -16.03
N GLY A 182 -2.50 -16.46 -17.14
CA GLY A 182 -1.48 -16.23 -18.15
C GLY A 182 -0.04 -16.49 -17.69
N GLY A 183 0.17 -17.15 -16.54
CA GLY A 183 1.48 -17.42 -15.96
C GLY A 183 2.05 -16.25 -15.14
N ALA A 184 1.26 -15.24 -14.82
CA ALA A 184 1.63 -14.22 -13.85
C ALA A 184 1.89 -14.85 -12.47
N LEU A 185 2.78 -14.27 -11.66
CA LEU A 185 3.15 -14.85 -10.36
C LEU A 185 2.47 -14.12 -9.21
N VAL A 186 1.91 -14.91 -8.28
CA VAL A 186 1.30 -14.41 -7.06
C VAL A 186 1.85 -15.13 -5.83
N SER A 187 1.61 -14.57 -4.65
CA SER A 187 1.96 -15.22 -3.39
C SER A 187 0.83 -16.06 -2.81
N GLU A 188 1.18 -17.10 -2.07
CA GLU A 188 0.29 -18.02 -1.37
C GLU A 188 0.68 -18.12 0.11
N PHE A 189 -0.31 -18.24 0.97
CA PHE A 189 -0.16 -18.71 2.34
C PHE A 189 -0.86 -20.07 2.51
N ASP A 190 -0.17 -21.04 3.13
CA ASP A 190 -0.72 -22.31 3.58
C ASP A 190 -0.25 -22.55 5.03
N ASN A 191 -1.22 -22.60 5.98
CA ASN A 191 -0.92 -22.74 7.39
C ASN A 191 -0.19 -24.05 7.72
N ARG A 192 -0.46 -25.14 6.99
CA ARG A 192 0.23 -26.42 7.21
C ARG A 192 1.73 -26.27 6.97
N VAL A 193 2.10 -25.56 5.88
CA VAL A 193 3.51 -25.28 5.57
C VAL A 193 4.14 -24.35 6.61
N ALA A 194 3.37 -23.41 7.13
CA ALA A 194 3.83 -22.53 8.21
C ALA A 194 4.08 -23.30 9.53
N GLU A 195 3.20 -24.25 9.88
CA GLU A 195 3.33 -25.10 11.06
C GLU A 195 4.56 -26.03 10.99
N GLU A 196 4.84 -26.60 9.81
CA GLU A 196 6.04 -27.43 9.56
C GLU A 196 7.35 -26.68 9.80
N GLN A 197 7.36 -25.37 9.65
CA GLN A 197 8.54 -24.53 9.93
C GLN A 197 8.80 -24.33 11.45
N GLY A 198 7.88 -24.80 12.31
CA GLY A 198 8.01 -24.73 13.76
C GLY A 198 7.94 -23.29 14.31
N LEU A 199 8.36 -23.14 15.55
CA LEU A 199 8.33 -21.86 16.26
C LEU A 199 9.34 -20.86 15.68
N THR A 200 9.06 -19.57 15.88
CA THR A 200 10.04 -18.51 15.62
C THR A 200 11.14 -18.52 16.69
N GLN A 201 12.16 -17.71 16.49
CA GLN A 201 13.21 -17.45 17.51
C GLN A 201 12.64 -16.90 18.83
N TRP A 202 11.43 -16.36 18.82
CA TRP A 202 10.75 -15.79 19.98
C TRP A 202 9.94 -16.82 20.78
N GLY A 203 9.88 -18.08 20.30
CA GLY A 203 9.12 -19.14 20.93
C GLY A 203 7.61 -18.89 20.89
N ARG A 204 6.93 -19.09 22.02
CA ARG A 204 5.49 -18.87 22.16
C ARG A 204 5.23 -17.54 22.86
N ILE A 205 4.40 -16.71 22.23
CA ILE A 205 3.92 -15.43 22.78
C ILE A 205 2.40 -15.44 22.68
N SER A 206 1.72 -15.23 23.80
CA SER A 206 0.25 -15.28 23.85
C SER A 206 -0.39 -14.02 23.25
N GLU A 207 -1.65 -14.14 22.87
CA GLU A 207 -2.45 -13.00 22.41
C GLU A 207 -2.61 -11.93 23.49
N GLU A 208 -2.78 -12.33 24.76
CA GLU A 208 -2.88 -11.39 25.88
C GLU A 208 -1.63 -10.51 25.96
N LYS A 209 -0.45 -11.13 25.81
CA LYS A 209 0.81 -10.37 25.83
C LYS A 209 0.88 -9.38 24.68
N ILE A 210 0.40 -9.74 23.49
CA ILE A 210 0.37 -8.83 22.34
C ILE A 210 -0.67 -7.73 22.57
N TRP A 211 -1.84 -8.04 23.16
CA TRP A 211 -2.82 -7.02 23.54
C TRP A 211 -2.28 -6.02 24.57
N ASP A 212 -1.54 -6.47 25.59
CA ASP A 212 -0.88 -5.60 26.57
C ASP A 212 0.10 -4.64 25.88
N ASN A 213 0.89 -5.17 24.95
CA ASN A 213 1.88 -4.40 24.22
C ASN A 213 1.21 -3.39 23.25
N LEU A 214 0.12 -3.78 22.59
CA LEU A 214 -0.66 -2.86 21.74
C LEU A 214 -1.32 -1.75 22.60
N THR A 215 -1.88 -2.09 23.75
CA THR A 215 -2.46 -1.12 24.68
C THR A 215 -1.38 -0.13 25.13
N TYR A 216 -0.22 -0.61 25.57
CA TYR A 216 0.94 0.23 25.91
C TYR A 216 1.31 1.19 24.78
N PHE A 217 1.31 0.72 23.53
CA PHE A 217 1.62 1.55 22.35
C PHE A 217 0.55 2.62 22.12
N LEU A 218 -0.73 2.23 22.08
CA LEU A 218 -1.84 3.13 21.78
C LEU A 218 -1.97 4.25 22.81
N GLU A 219 -1.91 3.94 24.10
CA GLU A 219 -1.98 4.92 25.18
C GLU A 219 -0.89 6.00 25.08
N ARG A 220 0.26 5.67 24.48
CA ARG A 220 1.41 6.58 24.38
C ARG A 220 1.50 7.30 23.05
N ILE A 221 0.97 6.70 21.98
CA ILE A 221 1.12 7.29 20.64
C ILE A 221 -0.10 8.07 20.20
N ILE A 222 -1.33 7.65 20.55
CA ILE A 222 -2.55 8.30 20.07
C ILE A 222 -2.65 9.74 20.57
N PRO A 223 -2.36 10.08 21.84
CA PRO A 223 -2.38 11.48 22.28
C PRO A 223 -1.37 12.37 21.54
N VAL A 224 -0.20 11.81 21.20
CA VAL A 224 0.83 12.52 20.42
C VAL A 224 0.35 12.75 18.98
N ALA A 225 -0.23 11.73 18.37
CA ALA A 225 -0.77 11.79 17.02
C ALA A 225 -1.94 12.78 16.92
N GLU A 226 -2.81 12.81 17.93
CA GLU A 226 -3.93 13.76 18.00
C GLU A 226 -3.42 15.21 18.06
N LYS A 227 -2.46 15.49 18.94
CA LYS A 227 -1.82 16.81 19.03
C LYS A 227 -1.11 17.20 17.74
N ALA A 228 -0.50 16.23 17.05
CA ALA A 228 0.21 16.44 15.77
C ALA A 228 -0.73 16.53 14.57
N GLY A 229 -2.02 16.17 14.70
CA GLY A 229 -2.98 16.08 13.60
C GLY A 229 -2.69 14.93 12.62
N VAL A 230 -2.01 13.86 13.07
CA VAL A 230 -1.63 12.71 12.26
C VAL A 230 -2.57 11.54 12.52
N LYS A 231 -3.25 11.06 11.50
CA LYS A 231 -4.12 9.88 11.56
C LYS A 231 -3.30 8.61 11.69
N MET A 232 -3.59 7.79 12.69
CA MET A 232 -2.94 6.49 12.92
C MET A 232 -3.84 5.39 12.35
N ALA A 233 -3.44 4.82 11.21
CA ALA A 233 -4.20 3.82 10.47
C ALA A 233 -3.65 2.41 10.76
N LEU A 234 -4.34 1.65 11.63
CA LEU A 234 -3.91 0.30 12.01
C LEU A 234 -4.30 -0.72 10.93
N HIS A 235 -3.29 -1.45 10.42
CA HIS A 235 -3.45 -2.52 9.45
C HIS A 235 -3.77 -3.86 10.14
N PRO A 236 -4.66 -4.71 9.58
CA PRO A 236 -4.90 -6.07 10.04
C PRO A 236 -3.64 -6.94 10.05
N ASP A 237 -3.67 -8.02 10.82
CA ASP A 237 -2.67 -9.07 10.69
C ASP A 237 -2.75 -9.74 9.31
N ASP A 238 -1.61 -10.07 8.72
CA ASP A 238 -1.51 -10.72 7.43
C ASP A 238 -0.43 -11.83 7.44
N PRO A 239 -0.85 -13.11 7.47
CA PRO A 239 -2.22 -13.63 7.43
C PRO A 239 -3.01 -13.36 8.73
N PRO A 240 -4.36 -13.27 8.65
CA PRO A 240 -5.23 -13.04 9.82
C PRO A 240 -5.55 -14.36 10.55
N LEU A 241 -4.53 -15.04 11.04
CA LEU A 241 -4.59 -16.34 11.69
C LEU A 241 -3.74 -16.34 12.97
N SER A 242 -4.26 -16.93 14.04
CA SER A 242 -3.55 -17.05 15.34
C SER A 242 -3.60 -18.47 15.89
N PRO A 243 -2.49 -18.97 16.51
CA PRO A 243 -1.17 -18.35 16.47
C PRO A 243 -0.48 -18.58 15.13
N LEU A 244 0.45 -17.70 14.74
CA LEU A 244 1.32 -17.92 13.59
C LEU A 244 2.72 -18.29 14.08
N ARG A 245 3.14 -19.54 13.87
CA ARG A 245 4.44 -20.07 14.29
C ARG A 245 4.77 -19.78 15.77
N GLY A 246 3.76 -19.91 16.64
CA GLY A 246 3.85 -19.68 18.08
C GLY A 246 3.59 -18.23 18.54
N ILE A 247 3.47 -17.28 17.64
CA ILE A 247 3.18 -15.88 17.98
C ILE A 247 1.68 -15.62 17.89
N GLY A 248 1.08 -15.10 18.96
CA GLY A 248 -0.30 -14.64 18.98
C GLY A 248 -0.52 -13.51 18.00
N ARG A 249 -1.59 -13.60 17.21
CA ARG A 249 -2.09 -12.56 16.29
C ARG A 249 -3.42 -12.06 16.83
N ILE A 250 -3.61 -10.76 16.91
CA ILE A 250 -4.75 -10.17 17.59
C ILE A 250 -5.67 -9.35 16.68
N LEU A 251 -5.17 -8.90 15.53
CA LEU A 251 -5.93 -8.08 14.58
C LEU A 251 -6.52 -8.98 13.49
N ILE A 252 -7.33 -9.95 13.92
CA ILE A 252 -7.85 -11.06 13.11
C ILE A 252 -9.39 -11.16 13.09
N SER A 253 -10.06 -10.13 13.58
CA SER A 253 -11.53 -10.02 13.56
C SER A 253 -11.98 -8.55 13.62
N ALA A 254 -13.22 -8.26 13.19
CA ALA A 254 -13.82 -6.93 13.33
C ALA A 254 -13.90 -6.48 14.79
N GLU A 255 -14.20 -7.42 15.71
CA GLU A 255 -14.27 -7.14 17.15
C GLU A 255 -12.93 -6.66 17.71
N ALA A 256 -11.81 -7.20 17.22
CA ALA A 256 -10.48 -6.71 17.59
C ALA A 256 -10.29 -5.24 17.23
N PHE A 257 -10.78 -4.81 16.07
CA PHE A 257 -10.72 -3.40 15.65
C PHE A 257 -11.65 -2.51 16.48
N ARG A 258 -12.86 -2.97 16.83
CA ARG A 258 -13.74 -2.24 17.77
C ARG A 258 -13.05 -2.07 19.13
N ARG A 259 -12.40 -3.12 19.64
CA ARG A 259 -11.60 -3.06 20.86
C ARG A 259 -10.48 -2.01 20.75
N VAL A 260 -9.70 -2.01 19.66
CA VAL A 260 -8.61 -1.04 19.42
C VAL A 260 -9.13 0.40 19.46
N LEU A 261 -10.24 0.68 18.77
CA LEU A 261 -10.83 2.00 18.72
C LEU A 261 -11.31 2.48 20.10
N ASN A 262 -11.64 1.54 20.99
CA ASN A 262 -12.13 1.81 22.36
C ASN A 262 -10.99 1.88 23.40
N ILE A 263 -9.80 1.37 23.16
CA ILE A 263 -8.65 1.48 24.09
C ILE A 263 -8.29 2.96 24.30
N VAL A 264 -8.18 3.72 23.20
CA VAL A 264 -7.97 5.18 23.25
C VAL A 264 -8.94 5.82 22.25
N PRO A 265 -10.15 6.19 22.67
CA PRO A 265 -11.10 6.87 21.80
C PRO A 265 -10.55 8.23 21.35
N SER A 266 -10.27 8.37 20.05
CA SER A 266 -9.69 9.59 19.47
C SER A 266 -10.05 9.67 17.98
N PRO A 267 -10.30 10.84 17.41
CA PRO A 267 -10.58 11.00 15.99
C PRO A 267 -9.42 10.62 15.08
N VAL A 268 -8.20 10.48 15.63
CA VAL A 268 -7.00 10.06 14.88
C VAL A 268 -6.66 8.57 15.07
N ASN A 269 -7.38 7.83 15.93
CA ASN A 269 -7.26 6.38 16.04
C ASN A 269 -8.21 5.72 15.05
N GLY A 270 -7.68 5.00 14.05
CA GLY A 270 -8.49 4.42 12.97
C GLY A 270 -7.80 3.27 12.25
N ILE A 271 -8.31 2.95 11.08
CA ILE A 271 -8.08 1.68 10.40
C ILE A 271 -7.48 1.92 9.02
N ALA A 272 -6.47 1.14 8.67
CA ALA A 272 -6.12 0.83 7.29
C ALA A 272 -6.98 -0.36 6.86
N PHE A 273 -8.04 -0.10 6.12
CA PHE A 273 -9.01 -1.10 5.69
C PHE A 273 -8.44 -1.92 4.54
N CYS A 274 -7.70 -2.98 4.89
CA CYS A 274 -7.22 -3.97 3.93
C CYS A 274 -8.36 -4.99 3.68
N GLN A 275 -9.16 -4.77 2.63
CA GLN A 275 -10.40 -5.51 2.41
C GLN A 275 -10.18 -7.03 2.30
N ALA A 276 -9.10 -7.47 1.65
CA ALA A 276 -8.80 -8.90 1.53
C ALA A 276 -8.55 -9.57 2.89
N ASN A 277 -7.92 -8.87 3.84
CA ASN A 277 -7.71 -9.43 5.17
C ASN A 277 -9.02 -9.53 5.95
N PHE A 278 -9.90 -8.53 5.89
CA PHE A 278 -11.24 -8.64 6.49
C PHE A 278 -12.07 -9.75 5.83
N GLN A 279 -11.96 -9.95 4.52
CA GLN A 279 -12.58 -11.07 3.83
C GLN A 279 -12.07 -12.42 4.36
N LEU A 280 -10.73 -12.58 4.51
CA LEU A 280 -10.13 -13.79 5.07
C LEU A 280 -10.51 -14.05 6.53
N MET A 281 -10.86 -13.01 7.30
CA MET A 281 -11.43 -13.15 8.65
C MET A 281 -12.84 -13.75 8.63
N GLY A 282 -13.48 -13.83 7.44
CA GLY A 282 -14.86 -14.29 7.30
C GLY A 282 -15.89 -13.18 7.54
N GLU A 283 -15.47 -11.94 7.49
CA GLU A 283 -16.31 -10.78 7.78
C GLU A 283 -17.09 -10.31 6.53
N ASP A 284 -18.28 -9.75 6.74
CA ASP A 284 -18.96 -8.99 5.70
C ASP A 284 -18.29 -7.63 5.50
N ILE A 285 -17.36 -7.57 4.55
CA ILE A 285 -16.57 -6.37 4.27
C ILE A 285 -17.43 -5.15 3.90
N LYS A 286 -18.62 -5.35 3.32
CA LYS A 286 -19.54 -4.26 2.98
C LYS A 286 -20.16 -3.65 4.23
N SER A 287 -20.63 -4.51 5.15
CA SER A 287 -21.15 -4.09 6.44
C SER A 287 -20.09 -3.38 7.27
N LEU A 288 -18.85 -3.91 7.30
CA LEU A 288 -17.75 -3.26 8.02
C LEU A 288 -17.32 -1.93 7.40
N ALA A 289 -17.31 -1.82 6.06
CA ALA A 289 -17.02 -0.56 5.40
C ALA A 289 -18.08 0.51 5.72
N ARG A 290 -19.36 0.13 5.83
CA ARG A 290 -20.43 1.03 6.31
C ARG A 290 -20.24 1.42 7.77
N GLU A 291 -19.94 0.45 8.64
CA GLU A 291 -19.74 0.68 10.07
C GLU A 291 -18.56 1.63 10.32
N PHE A 292 -17.36 1.21 9.95
CA PHE A 292 -16.15 2.00 10.22
C PHE A 292 -16.05 3.26 9.36
N GLY A 293 -16.55 3.20 8.11
CA GLY A 293 -16.61 4.35 7.23
C GLY A 293 -17.62 5.40 7.72
N GLY A 294 -18.82 4.97 8.12
CA GLY A 294 -19.84 5.87 8.69
C GLY A 294 -19.39 6.55 9.99
N GLN A 295 -18.51 5.89 10.76
CA GLN A 295 -17.88 6.47 11.93
C GLN A 295 -16.66 7.36 11.60
N GLY A 296 -16.27 7.48 10.31
CA GLY A 296 -15.07 8.21 9.87
C GLY A 296 -13.75 7.57 10.34
N ARG A 297 -13.74 6.25 10.59
CA ARG A 297 -12.59 5.52 11.12
C ARG A 297 -11.73 4.85 10.06
N ILE A 298 -12.14 4.81 8.79
CA ILE A 298 -11.29 4.34 7.69
C ILE A 298 -10.40 5.51 7.25
N PHE A 299 -9.09 5.36 7.42
CA PHE A 299 -8.11 6.39 7.06
C PHE A 299 -7.32 6.04 5.82
N PHE A 300 -7.24 4.76 5.49
CA PHE A 300 -6.54 4.23 4.35
C PHE A 300 -7.25 2.98 3.84
N VAL A 301 -7.30 2.77 2.52
CA VAL A 301 -7.87 1.57 1.91
C VAL A 301 -6.82 0.86 1.08
N HIS A 302 -6.61 -0.43 1.39
CA HIS A 302 -5.90 -1.36 0.53
C HIS A 302 -6.92 -2.11 -0.31
N LEU A 303 -6.99 -1.74 -1.59
CA LEU A 303 -7.85 -2.39 -2.55
C LEU A 303 -7.09 -3.56 -3.17
N ARG A 304 -7.37 -4.76 -2.72
CA ARG A 304 -6.86 -6.02 -3.27
C ARG A 304 -7.86 -7.13 -3.03
N ASP A 305 -7.66 -8.25 -3.69
CA ASP A 305 -8.47 -9.43 -3.49
C ASP A 305 -7.62 -10.69 -3.38
N VAL A 306 -8.20 -11.74 -2.81
CA VAL A 306 -7.59 -13.04 -2.56
C VAL A 306 -8.62 -14.15 -2.81
N THR A 307 -8.14 -15.35 -3.07
CA THR A 307 -8.99 -16.56 -3.17
C THR A 307 -8.55 -17.58 -2.13
N GLY A 308 -9.53 -18.23 -1.48
CA GLY A 308 -9.28 -19.25 -0.44
C GLY A 308 -9.83 -18.87 0.93
N THR A 309 -9.25 -19.43 1.98
CA THR A 309 -9.61 -19.21 3.40
C THR A 309 -8.42 -18.66 4.15
N ARG A 310 -8.61 -18.21 5.41
CA ARG A 310 -7.48 -17.72 6.23
C ARG A 310 -6.39 -18.76 6.48
N GLU A 311 -6.75 -20.06 6.43
CA GLU A 311 -5.81 -21.17 6.59
C GLU A 311 -5.01 -21.45 5.31
N ARG A 312 -5.61 -21.15 4.14
CA ARG A 312 -4.95 -21.28 2.86
C ARG A 312 -5.56 -20.34 1.84
N PHE A 313 -4.79 -19.39 1.38
CA PHE A 313 -5.21 -18.42 0.36
C PHE A 313 -4.06 -18.04 -0.57
N ARG A 314 -4.42 -17.49 -1.72
CA ARG A 314 -3.48 -16.88 -2.65
C ARG A 314 -3.99 -15.50 -3.09
N GLU A 315 -3.05 -14.64 -3.41
CA GLU A 315 -3.33 -13.36 -4.05
C GLU A 315 -3.89 -13.58 -5.45
N THR A 316 -4.55 -12.57 -6.00
CA THR A 316 -5.10 -12.62 -7.36
C THR A 316 -5.02 -11.26 -8.03
N PHE A 317 -5.38 -11.21 -9.32
CA PHE A 317 -5.61 -9.94 -9.98
C PHE A 317 -6.80 -9.20 -9.36
N HIS A 318 -6.82 -7.88 -9.45
CA HIS A 318 -7.89 -7.04 -8.94
C HIS A 318 -9.25 -7.27 -9.65
N ASP A 319 -9.24 -7.87 -10.82
CA ASP A 319 -10.45 -8.23 -11.61
C ASP A 319 -10.78 -9.72 -11.56
N ASN A 320 -10.08 -10.52 -10.74
CA ASN A 320 -10.20 -11.99 -10.76
C ASN A 320 -10.46 -12.62 -9.38
N GLY A 321 -10.77 -11.82 -8.37
CA GLY A 321 -11.13 -12.30 -7.04
C GLY A 321 -12.65 -12.34 -6.83
N PRO A 322 -13.11 -12.85 -5.67
CA PRO A 322 -14.54 -12.97 -5.36
C PRO A 322 -15.19 -11.63 -4.96
N THR A 323 -14.42 -10.58 -4.68
CA THR A 323 -14.96 -9.30 -4.27
C THR A 323 -15.39 -8.46 -5.46
N ASP A 324 -16.62 -7.94 -5.44
CA ASP A 324 -17.05 -6.90 -6.38
C ASP A 324 -16.35 -5.57 -6.04
N LEU A 325 -15.24 -5.30 -6.72
CA LEU A 325 -14.47 -4.07 -6.50
C LEU A 325 -15.23 -2.81 -6.97
N ALA A 326 -16.16 -2.92 -7.89
CA ALA A 326 -16.97 -1.79 -8.31
C ALA A 326 -17.93 -1.38 -7.18
N GLU A 327 -18.59 -2.36 -6.56
CA GLU A 327 -19.44 -2.13 -5.40
C GLU A 327 -18.64 -1.57 -4.22
N MET A 328 -17.45 -2.10 -3.95
CA MET A 328 -16.60 -1.61 -2.86
C MET A 328 -16.13 -0.17 -3.08
N LEU A 329 -15.68 0.19 -4.29
CA LEU A 329 -15.32 1.57 -4.62
C LEU A 329 -16.48 2.54 -4.44
N LYS A 330 -17.68 2.13 -4.89
CA LYS A 330 -18.92 2.89 -4.70
C LYS A 330 -19.20 3.09 -3.20
N LEU A 331 -19.11 2.02 -2.43
CA LEU A 331 -19.37 2.04 -1.00
C LEU A 331 -18.40 2.95 -0.23
N TYR A 332 -17.09 2.87 -0.50
CA TYR A 332 -16.12 3.79 0.11
C TYR A 332 -16.46 5.25 -0.19
N HIS A 333 -16.89 5.54 -1.42
CA HIS A 333 -17.34 6.88 -1.77
C HIS A 333 -18.61 7.31 -1.02
N GLU A 334 -19.60 6.43 -0.91
CA GLU A 334 -20.89 6.65 -0.25
C GLU A 334 -20.76 6.90 1.25
N VAL A 335 -19.88 6.16 1.94
CA VAL A 335 -19.61 6.39 3.38
C VAL A 335 -18.74 7.63 3.65
N GLY A 336 -18.45 8.41 2.62
CA GLY A 336 -17.68 9.65 2.75
C GLY A 336 -16.17 9.48 2.88
N PHE A 337 -15.62 8.31 2.57
CA PHE A 337 -14.17 8.14 2.57
C PHE A 337 -13.50 9.03 1.50
N ARG A 338 -12.50 9.80 1.91
CA ARG A 338 -11.72 10.73 1.04
C ARG A 338 -10.21 10.58 1.26
N GLY A 339 -9.83 9.53 1.98
CA GLY A 339 -8.42 9.20 2.23
C GLY A 339 -7.72 8.57 1.03
N PRO A 340 -6.45 8.18 1.21
CA PRO A 340 -5.73 7.43 0.19
C PRO A 340 -6.31 6.02 0.00
N ILE A 341 -6.41 5.61 -1.28
CA ILE A 341 -6.77 4.27 -1.70
C ILE A 341 -5.71 3.79 -2.70
N ARG A 342 -5.19 2.61 -2.51
CA ARG A 342 -4.16 2.05 -3.39
C ARG A 342 -4.41 0.57 -3.72
N PRO A 343 -3.99 0.09 -4.91
CA PRO A 343 -3.80 -1.33 -5.11
C PRO A 343 -2.68 -1.80 -4.18
N ASP A 344 -2.97 -2.83 -3.38
CA ASP A 344 -1.97 -3.38 -2.47
C ASP A 344 -1.10 -4.42 -3.20
N HIS A 345 -1.22 -5.71 -2.91
CA HIS A 345 -0.47 -6.70 -3.66
C HIS A 345 -1.08 -6.88 -5.06
N ALA A 346 -0.21 -6.97 -6.05
CA ALA A 346 -0.59 -7.23 -7.43
C ALA A 346 0.33 -8.32 -8.02
N PRO A 347 -0.15 -9.12 -8.99
CA PRO A 347 0.67 -10.13 -9.62
C PRO A 347 1.91 -9.56 -10.29
N THR A 348 3.02 -10.30 -10.28
CA THR A 348 4.20 -10.01 -11.09
C THR A 348 3.95 -10.49 -12.50
N LEU A 349 4.04 -9.59 -13.47
CA LEU A 349 3.76 -9.89 -14.89
C LEU A 349 5.04 -10.24 -15.67
N ALA A 350 4.84 -10.71 -16.90
CA ALA A 350 5.93 -11.09 -17.78
C ALA A 350 6.91 -9.92 -18.01
N GLY A 351 8.21 -10.18 -17.86
CA GLY A 351 9.27 -9.18 -18.04
C GLY A 351 9.63 -8.39 -16.78
N GLU A 352 8.95 -8.64 -15.64
CA GLU A 352 9.32 -8.06 -14.35
C GLU A 352 10.08 -9.06 -13.47
N SER A 353 10.91 -8.54 -12.55
CA SER A 353 11.51 -9.31 -11.48
C SER A 353 10.50 -9.60 -10.36
N ASN A 354 10.52 -10.82 -9.83
CA ASN A 354 9.72 -11.22 -8.66
C ASN A 354 10.50 -11.11 -7.33
N GLU A 355 11.55 -10.29 -7.27
CA GLU A 355 12.32 -10.06 -6.03
C GLU A 355 11.49 -9.41 -4.92
N ARG A 356 10.42 -8.69 -5.28
CA ARG A 356 9.47 -8.09 -4.36
C ARG A 356 8.05 -8.56 -4.70
N PRO A 357 7.70 -9.80 -4.34
CA PRO A 357 6.39 -10.38 -4.67
C PRO A 357 5.24 -9.49 -4.19
N GLY A 358 4.25 -9.28 -5.05
CA GLY A 358 3.12 -8.38 -4.79
C GLY A 358 3.42 -6.89 -5.01
N TYR A 359 4.68 -6.49 -5.23
CA TYR A 359 5.09 -5.08 -5.37
C TYR A 359 5.68 -4.73 -6.73
N ALA A 360 5.63 -5.61 -7.71
CA ALA A 360 5.98 -5.35 -9.10
C ALA A 360 5.04 -4.31 -9.71
N MET A 361 5.54 -3.50 -10.66
CA MET A 361 4.81 -2.29 -11.09
C MET A 361 3.78 -2.54 -12.18
N GLN A 362 3.98 -3.49 -13.09
CA GLN A 362 3.04 -3.71 -14.21
C GLN A 362 1.67 -4.20 -13.71
N GLY A 363 1.67 -5.11 -12.73
CA GLY A 363 0.43 -5.55 -12.08
C GLY A 363 -0.30 -4.39 -11.38
N LYS A 364 0.44 -3.44 -10.79
CA LYS A 364 -0.15 -2.22 -10.21
C LYS A 364 -0.66 -1.25 -11.26
N VAL A 365 0.02 -1.11 -12.40
CA VAL A 365 -0.47 -0.32 -13.54
C VAL A 365 -1.81 -0.88 -14.03
N PHE A 366 -1.90 -2.20 -14.18
CA PHE A 366 -3.17 -2.87 -14.51
C PHE A 366 -4.26 -2.55 -13.47
N ALA A 367 -3.96 -2.71 -12.18
CA ALA A 367 -4.92 -2.45 -11.10
C ALA A 367 -5.37 -0.98 -11.07
N ILE A 368 -4.46 -0.03 -11.25
CA ILE A 368 -4.79 1.42 -11.33
C ILE A 368 -5.70 1.69 -12.53
N GLY A 369 -5.40 1.11 -13.71
CA GLY A 369 -6.25 1.24 -14.88
C GLY A 369 -7.67 0.70 -14.63
N TYR A 370 -7.78 -0.47 -14.01
CA TYR A 370 -9.04 -1.09 -13.63
C TYR A 370 -9.83 -0.22 -12.62
N MET A 371 -9.20 0.26 -11.56
CA MET A 371 -9.81 1.17 -10.57
C MET A 371 -10.33 2.46 -11.22
N LYS A 372 -9.51 3.08 -12.10
CA LYS A 372 -9.90 4.31 -12.83
C LYS A 372 -11.07 4.06 -13.77
N GLY A 373 -11.07 2.93 -14.47
CA GLY A 373 -12.19 2.54 -15.37
C GLY A 373 -13.50 2.39 -14.61
N ILE A 374 -13.48 1.69 -13.46
CA ILE A 374 -14.65 1.55 -12.57
C ILE A 374 -15.11 2.92 -12.06
N ALA A 375 -14.19 3.71 -11.52
CA ALA A 375 -14.53 5.01 -10.96
C ALA A 375 -15.14 5.94 -12.03
N GLN A 376 -14.59 5.93 -13.24
CA GLN A 376 -15.15 6.68 -14.39
C GLN A 376 -16.58 6.22 -14.73
N ALA A 377 -16.82 4.92 -14.84
CA ALA A 377 -18.12 4.35 -15.17
C ALA A 377 -19.17 4.70 -14.09
N LEU A 378 -18.78 4.68 -12.83
CA LEU A 378 -19.63 5.00 -11.68
C LEU A 378 -19.68 6.50 -11.33
N LYS A 379 -18.95 7.35 -12.07
CA LYS A 379 -18.83 8.80 -11.80
C LYS A 379 -18.30 9.11 -10.39
N ILE A 380 -17.43 8.26 -9.88
CA ILE A 380 -16.76 8.44 -8.59
C ILE A 380 -15.50 9.28 -8.80
N PRO A 381 -15.32 10.43 -8.12
CA PRO A 381 -14.12 11.23 -8.26
C PRO A 381 -12.92 10.54 -7.60
N LEU A 382 -11.86 10.30 -8.39
CA LEU A 382 -10.52 9.94 -7.92
C LEU A 382 -9.58 11.14 -8.17
N MET A 383 -8.71 11.41 -7.20
CA MET A 383 -7.72 12.48 -7.24
C MET A 383 -6.32 11.91 -7.42
#